data_9e4547cb1ca15ce0f8288f5d9be6fa83
#
_entry.id   9e4547cb1ca15ce0f8288f5d9be6fa83
#
_cell.length_a   1.000
_cell.length_b   1.000
_cell.length_c   1.000
_cell.angle_alpha   90.00
_cell.angle_beta   90.00
_cell.angle_gamma   90.00
#
_symmetry.space_group_name_H-M   'P 1'
#
loop_
_entity.id
_entity.type
_entity.pdbx_description
1 polymer ?
#
loop_
_entity_poly.entity_id
_entity_poly.type
_entity_poly.pdbx_seq_one_letter_code
_entity_poly.pdbx_strand_id
1 'polypeptide(L)'
;MIKKLATAVILLGGLSTSGAYAAKWNMPTPYGDANLPTKIAHEFAKEISEGSNGEIDVTVHSGASLIKHPEIPRAVKTGQVQLGEIFIGIMGNTHPVFKHDNIPFLATTYEDSEKLWNAARPEMEKQLAKDGMTLLYAVPWPAQSLYTKQAVSTLEDLQGLKMRAYSPSTSRLADLMNTTPTTVQVPEIPQAFSTGIIDAMITSPSTGANGQAWDYLSHYTDIAAWIPKNVVVANTRAFSRLSKETQDMIMAAAAKAEVKGWEGVRTQAKMDTETLSSNGIVVSQPTEELMVKLREIGAIMIEEWKAEAPDEVSGILDQYKM
;
A
#
# COMPACT_ATOMS: atom_id res chain seq x y z
N MET A 1 -79.99 -23.03 33.96
CA MET A 1 -79.34 -23.16 32.69
C MET A 1 -78.24 -22.06 32.60
N ILE A 2 -77.05 -22.38 32.93
CA ILE A 2 -75.91 -21.40 32.93
C ILE A 2 -75.03 -21.76 31.78
N LYS A 3 -74.97 -20.85 30.75
CA LYS A 3 -74.06 -21.01 29.58
C LYS A 3 -72.70 -20.53 29.96
N LYS A 4 -71.67 -21.39 29.90
CA LYS A 4 -70.27 -21.06 30.04
C LYS A 4 -69.77 -20.51 28.71
N LEU A 5 -69.34 -19.22 28.65
CA LEU A 5 -68.58 -18.67 27.56
C LEU A 5 -67.08 -19.04 27.78
N ALA A 6 -66.51 -19.74 26.80
CA ALA A 6 -65.05 -19.98 26.76
C ALA A 6 -64.42 -18.86 25.95
N THR A 7 -63.56 -18.05 26.62
CA THR A 7 -62.76 -17.00 25.95
C THR A 7 -61.45 -17.61 25.49
N ALA A 8 -61.28 -17.71 24.15
CA ALA A 8 -60.04 -18.12 23.56
C ALA A 8 -59.08 -16.93 23.51
N VAL A 9 -57.98 -16.99 24.25
CA VAL A 9 -56.87 -16.01 24.19
C VAL A 9 -55.94 -16.45 23.06
N ILE A 10 -55.94 -15.70 21.96
CA ILE A 10 -55.01 -15.87 20.88
C ILE A 10 -53.74 -15.11 21.28
N LEU A 11 -52.68 -15.83 21.66
CA LEU A 11 -51.31 -15.27 21.79
C LEU A 11 -50.77 -15.03 20.39
N LEU A 12 -50.82 -13.79 19.90
CA LEU A 12 -50.00 -13.34 18.78
C LEU A 12 -48.55 -13.24 19.26
N GLY A 13 -47.75 -14.27 19.00
CA GLY A 13 -46.30 -14.20 19.13
C GLY A 13 -45.75 -13.24 18.08
N GLY A 14 -45.50 -12.00 18.47
CA GLY A 14 -44.78 -11.05 17.62
C GLY A 14 -43.35 -11.52 17.42
N LEU A 15 -43.06 -12.03 16.24
CA LEU A 15 -41.67 -12.15 15.73
C LEU A 15 -41.11 -10.73 15.60
N SER A 16 -40.49 -10.22 16.66
CA SER A 16 -39.67 -9.02 16.59
C SER A 16 -38.42 -9.41 15.77
N THR A 17 -38.46 -9.22 14.45
CA THR A 17 -37.26 -9.13 13.67
C THR A 17 -36.55 -7.84 14.08
N SER A 18 -35.69 -7.94 15.11
CA SER A 18 -34.69 -6.89 15.34
C SER A 18 -33.85 -6.82 14.08
N GLY A 19 -34.14 -5.88 13.20
CA GLY A 19 -33.26 -5.54 12.10
C GLY A 19 -31.89 -5.20 12.70
N ALA A 20 -30.97 -6.12 12.65
CA ALA A 20 -29.59 -5.84 13.01
C ALA A 20 -29.11 -4.74 12.08
N TYR A 21 -28.86 -3.55 12.61
CA TYR A 21 -28.20 -2.49 11.83
C TYR A 21 -26.80 -2.97 11.50
N ALA A 22 -26.42 -2.87 10.20
CA ALA A 22 -25.08 -3.18 9.75
C ALA A 22 -24.04 -2.41 10.58
N ALA A 23 -23.02 -3.10 11.04
CA ALA A 23 -21.91 -2.44 11.72
C ALA A 23 -21.15 -1.56 10.73
N LYS A 24 -21.06 -0.27 11.04
CA LYS A 24 -20.32 0.68 10.17
C LYS A 24 -18.83 0.51 10.35
N TRP A 25 -18.17 0.19 9.27
CA TRP A 25 -16.72 0.04 9.19
C TRP A 25 -16.12 1.18 8.38
N ASN A 26 -15.03 1.75 8.87
CA ASN A 26 -14.28 2.78 8.18
C ASN A 26 -12.96 2.21 7.65
N MET A 27 -12.63 2.57 6.41
CA MET A 27 -11.41 2.16 5.72
C MET A 27 -10.68 3.41 5.18
N PRO A 28 -9.81 4.06 5.96
CA PRO A 28 -8.96 5.11 5.44
C PRO A 28 -7.97 4.55 4.42
N THR A 29 -7.79 5.28 3.32
CA THR A 29 -6.72 5.08 2.35
C THR A 29 -5.91 6.37 2.19
N PRO A 30 -4.58 6.29 2.01
CA PRO A 30 -3.76 7.50 1.92
C PRO A 30 -3.78 8.16 0.55
N TYR A 31 -4.33 7.50 -0.48
CA TYR A 31 -4.28 7.95 -1.86
C TYR A 31 -5.66 8.32 -2.40
N GLY A 32 -5.67 9.20 -3.43
CA GLY A 32 -6.90 9.60 -4.11
C GLY A 32 -7.50 8.48 -4.98
N ASP A 33 -8.77 8.63 -5.35
CA ASP A 33 -9.58 7.62 -6.05
C ASP A 33 -9.03 7.19 -7.42
N ALA A 34 -8.17 7.99 -8.04
CA ALA A 34 -7.54 7.65 -9.31
C ALA A 34 -6.50 6.52 -9.21
N ASN A 35 -5.94 6.28 -8.03
CA ASN A 35 -4.91 5.27 -7.81
C ASN A 35 -5.47 3.85 -7.83
N LEU A 36 -4.75 2.92 -8.45
CA LEU A 36 -5.17 1.52 -8.56
C LEU A 36 -5.47 0.89 -7.19
N PRO A 37 -4.62 1.02 -6.15
CA PRO A 37 -4.95 0.45 -4.84
C PRO A 37 -6.26 0.98 -4.27
N THR A 38 -6.55 2.28 -4.41
CA THR A 38 -7.79 2.88 -3.91
C THR A 38 -9.02 2.43 -4.70
N LYS A 39 -8.91 2.29 -6.03
CA LYS A 39 -9.99 1.72 -6.85
C LYS A 39 -10.34 0.29 -6.39
N ILE A 40 -9.32 -0.54 -6.17
CA ILE A 40 -9.49 -1.90 -5.65
C ILE A 40 -10.10 -1.88 -4.25
N ALA A 41 -9.69 -0.94 -3.39
CA ALA A 41 -10.27 -0.78 -2.06
C ALA A 41 -11.76 -0.45 -2.09
N HIS A 42 -12.22 0.41 -3.01
CA HIS A 42 -13.64 0.69 -3.21
C HIS A 42 -14.43 -0.54 -3.71
N GLU A 43 -13.87 -1.28 -4.69
CA GLU A 43 -14.51 -2.51 -5.18
C GLU A 43 -14.60 -3.57 -4.08
N PHE A 44 -13.52 -3.77 -3.33
CA PHE A 44 -13.48 -4.67 -2.18
C PHE A 44 -14.51 -4.27 -1.10
N ALA A 45 -14.53 -3.00 -0.70
CA ALA A 45 -15.46 -2.49 0.30
C ALA A 45 -16.92 -2.70 -0.12
N LYS A 46 -17.24 -2.45 -1.39
CA LYS A 46 -18.57 -2.71 -1.96
C LYS A 46 -18.90 -4.19 -1.91
N GLU A 47 -17.99 -5.07 -2.39
CA GLU A 47 -18.23 -6.53 -2.42
C GLU A 47 -18.50 -7.09 -1.03
N ILE A 48 -17.72 -6.69 -0.02
CA ILE A 48 -17.92 -7.21 1.34
C ILE A 48 -19.13 -6.60 2.04
N SER A 49 -19.51 -5.36 1.76
CA SER A 49 -20.74 -4.76 2.29
C SER A 49 -21.98 -5.47 1.73
N GLU A 50 -22.03 -5.65 0.41
CA GLU A 50 -23.15 -6.32 -0.26
C GLU A 50 -23.23 -7.82 0.10
N GLY A 51 -22.07 -8.49 0.22
CA GLY A 51 -21.99 -9.93 0.52
C GLY A 51 -22.20 -10.30 1.99
N SER A 52 -22.16 -9.33 2.92
CA SER A 52 -22.24 -9.59 4.35
C SER A 52 -23.66 -9.83 4.89
N ASN A 53 -24.68 -9.86 4.03
CA ASN A 53 -26.08 -9.98 4.43
C ASN A 53 -26.51 -8.92 5.47
N GLY A 54 -25.91 -7.72 5.41
CA GLY A 54 -26.20 -6.61 6.33
C GLY A 54 -25.43 -6.65 7.66
N GLU A 55 -24.42 -7.51 7.80
CA GLU A 55 -23.60 -7.56 9.01
C GLU A 55 -22.64 -6.37 9.10
N ILE A 56 -22.07 -5.93 7.95
CA ILE A 56 -21.19 -4.77 7.87
C ILE A 56 -21.57 -3.84 6.70
N ASP A 57 -21.24 -2.55 6.88
CA ASP A 57 -21.32 -1.50 5.86
C ASP A 57 -20.00 -0.73 5.88
N VAL A 58 -19.22 -0.81 4.79
CA VAL A 58 -17.86 -0.28 4.70
C VAL A 58 -17.83 1.02 3.93
N THR A 59 -17.31 2.08 4.57
CA THR A 59 -17.03 3.36 3.92
C THR A 59 -15.52 3.53 3.72
N VAL A 60 -15.10 3.71 2.46
CA VAL A 60 -13.72 4.06 2.10
C VAL A 60 -13.53 5.58 2.20
N HIS A 61 -12.46 6.01 2.86
CA HIS A 61 -12.07 7.41 3.03
C HIS A 61 -10.74 7.66 2.31
N SER A 62 -10.82 8.08 1.06
CA SER A 62 -9.65 8.28 0.19
C SER A 62 -8.88 9.58 0.49
N GLY A 63 -7.65 9.68 -0.04
CA GLY A 63 -6.83 10.89 -0.01
C GLY A 63 -6.40 11.33 1.39
N ALA A 64 -6.25 10.39 2.33
CA ALA A 64 -5.93 10.69 3.75
C ALA A 64 -6.95 11.62 4.42
N SER A 65 -8.21 11.64 3.96
CA SER A 65 -9.27 12.55 4.43
C SER A 65 -9.72 12.26 5.86
N LEU A 66 -9.72 10.99 6.28
CA LEU A 66 -10.11 10.60 7.64
C LEU A 66 -8.90 10.54 8.58
N ILE A 67 -7.82 9.89 8.15
CA ILE A 67 -6.61 9.64 8.95
C ILE A 67 -5.39 9.82 8.05
N LYS A 68 -4.36 10.51 8.55
CA LYS A 68 -3.09 10.67 7.85
C LYS A 68 -2.37 9.34 7.70
N HIS A 69 -1.70 9.14 6.57
CA HIS A 69 -1.06 7.87 6.23
C HIS A 69 -0.21 7.25 7.37
N PRO A 70 0.72 7.97 8.02
CA PRO A 70 1.53 7.37 9.09
C PRO A 70 0.74 6.92 10.32
N GLU A 71 -0.49 7.40 10.48
CA GLU A 71 -1.35 7.11 11.64
C GLU A 71 -2.30 5.92 11.38
N ILE A 72 -2.49 5.50 10.11
CA ILE A 72 -3.43 4.43 9.76
C ILE A 72 -3.09 3.11 10.48
N PRO A 73 -1.81 2.63 10.54
CA PRO A 73 -1.49 1.40 11.26
C PRO A 73 -1.92 1.43 12.72
N ARG A 74 -1.67 2.54 13.41
CA ARG A 74 -2.09 2.73 14.80
C ARG A 74 -3.60 2.75 14.96
N ALA A 75 -4.31 3.43 14.05
CA ALA A 75 -5.77 3.53 14.09
C ALA A 75 -6.44 2.16 13.91
N VAL A 76 -5.93 1.32 13.01
CA VAL A 76 -6.40 -0.07 12.86
C VAL A 76 -6.05 -0.89 14.09
N LYS A 77 -4.79 -0.86 14.56
CA LYS A 77 -4.33 -1.60 15.75
C LYS A 77 -5.21 -1.31 16.98
N THR A 78 -5.57 -0.05 17.21
CA THR A 78 -6.38 0.36 18.36
C THR A 78 -7.88 0.16 18.17
N GLY A 79 -8.35 -0.18 16.97
CA GLY A 79 -9.76 -0.33 16.64
C GLY A 79 -10.50 1.01 16.45
N GLN A 80 -9.78 2.12 16.28
CA GLN A 80 -10.37 3.40 15.89
C GLN A 80 -11.05 3.29 14.52
N VAL A 81 -10.46 2.52 13.61
CA VAL A 81 -11.06 2.08 12.35
C VAL A 81 -10.94 0.55 12.23
N GLN A 82 -11.83 -0.04 11.45
CA GLN A 82 -11.92 -1.50 11.32
C GLN A 82 -11.03 -2.05 10.22
N LEU A 83 -10.85 -1.27 9.16
CA LEU A 83 -9.99 -1.57 8.02
C LEU A 83 -8.99 -0.42 7.80
N GLY A 84 -7.94 -0.67 7.05
CA GLY A 84 -7.02 0.38 6.62
C GLY A 84 -6.14 -0.10 5.48
N GLU A 85 -5.88 0.80 4.53
CA GLU A 85 -4.87 0.61 3.50
C GLU A 85 -3.55 1.22 3.96
N ILE A 86 -2.48 0.45 3.93
CA ILE A 86 -1.17 0.83 4.45
C ILE A 86 -0.11 0.53 3.39
N PHE A 87 0.70 1.52 3.03
CA PHE A 87 1.95 1.27 2.35
C PHE A 87 2.92 0.58 3.32
N ILE A 88 3.36 -0.63 3.00
CA ILE A 88 4.13 -1.50 3.93
C ILE A 88 5.39 -0.80 4.45
N GLY A 89 6.11 -0.12 3.58
CA GLY A 89 7.40 0.48 3.90
C GLY A 89 7.40 1.49 5.04
N ILE A 90 6.26 2.12 5.39
CA ILE A 90 6.21 3.04 6.54
C ILE A 90 6.41 2.33 7.87
N MET A 91 6.17 1.03 7.92
CA MET A 91 6.35 0.20 9.11
C MET A 91 7.78 -0.36 9.25
N GLY A 92 8.69 -0.01 8.33
CA GLY A 92 10.05 -0.56 8.27
C GLY A 92 10.88 -0.40 9.55
N ASN A 93 10.59 0.60 10.41
CA ASN A 93 11.23 0.76 11.70
C ASN A 93 10.63 -0.15 12.80
N THR A 94 9.50 -0.80 12.57
CA THR A 94 8.86 -1.66 13.57
C THR A 94 9.33 -3.10 13.45
N HIS A 95 9.62 -3.57 12.23
CA HIS A 95 10.17 -4.90 11.99
C HIS A 95 10.83 -4.97 10.59
N PRO A 96 11.98 -5.68 10.44
CA PRO A 96 12.71 -5.78 9.18
C PRO A 96 11.89 -6.33 8.00
N VAL A 97 10.94 -7.26 8.23
CA VAL A 97 10.10 -7.80 7.16
C VAL A 97 9.36 -6.71 6.38
N PHE A 98 8.98 -5.59 7.00
CA PHE A 98 8.28 -4.49 6.33
C PHE A 98 9.18 -3.66 5.39
N LYS A 99 10.48 -3.98 5.31
CA LYS A 99 11.43 -3.36 4.35
C LYS A 99 11.59 -4.17 3.06
N HIS A 100 11.16 -5.45 3.02
CA HIS A 100 11.52 -6.41 1.97
C HIS A 100 11.28 -5.91 0.53
N ASP A 101 10.21 -5.18 0.29
CA ASP A 101 9.83 -4.69 -1.03
C ASP A 101 10.23 -3.23 -1.31
N ASN A 102 11.03 -2.63 -0.42
CA ASN A 102 11.57 -1.27 -0.52
C ASN A 102 13.11 -1.27 -0.59
N ILE A 103 13.72 -2.40 -0.88
CA ILE A 103 15.17 -2.53 -1.07
C ILE A 103 15.47 -2.41 -2.55
N PRO A 104 16.22 -1.40 -2.98
CA PRO A 104 16.50 -1.17 -4.38
C PRO A 104 17.19 -2.38 -5.03
N PHE A 105 16.74 -2.73 -6.22
CA PHE A 105 17.30 -3.77 -7.10
C PHE A 105 17.30 -5.20 -6.52
N LEU A 106 16.56 -5.46 -5.45
CA LEU A 106 16.33 -6.81 -4.96
C LEU A 106 15.31 -7.56 -5.84
N ALA A 107 14.19 -6.92 -6.16
CA ALA A 107 13.15 -7.47 -7.04
C ALA A 107 12.64 -6.34 -7.95
N THR A 108 13.01 -6.36 -9.22
CA THR A 108 12.73 -5.29 -10.18
C THR A 108 11.71 -5.66 -11.25
N THR A 109 11.38 -6.96 -11.37
CA THR A 109 10.30 -7.44 -12.24
C THR A 109 9.07 -7.75 -11.37
N TYR A 110 7.88 -7.75 -11.99
CA TYR A 110 6.65 -8.10 -11.29
C TYR A 110 6.66 -9.55 -10.82
N GLU A 111 7.26 -10.44 -11.63
CA GLU A 111 7.43 -11.85 -11.29
C GLU A 111 8.33 -12.04 -10.06
N ASP A 112 9.45 -11.36 -10.01
CA ASP A 112 10.36 -11.41 -8.86
C ASP A 112 9.73 -10.76 -7.63
N SER A 113 9.00 -9.64 -7.82
CA SER A 113 8.29 -8.96 -6.73
C SER A 113 7.19 -9.85 -6.13
N GLU A 114 6.48 -10.63 -6.96
CA GLU A 114 5.46 -11.58 -6.49
C GLU A 114 6.09 -12.76 -5.75
N LYS A 115 7.22 -13.31 -6.24
CA LYS A 115 7.98 -14.34 -5.54
C LYS A 115 8.48 -13.85 -4.18
N LEU A 116 9.06 -12.66 -4.14
CA LEU A 116 9.54 -12.06 -2.90
C LEU A 116 8.39 -11.79 -1.90
N TRP A 117 7.23 -11.33 -2.41
CA TRP A 117 6.02 -11.17 -1.60
C TRP A 117 5.56 -12.49 -0.99
N ASN A 118 5.48 -13.54 -1.80
CA ASN A 118 5.05 -14.87 -1.33
C ASN A 118 6.01 -15.43 -0.28
N ALA A 119 7.31 -15.20 -0.42
CA ALA A 119 8.31 -15.60 0.57
C ALA A 119 8.22 -14.79 1.89
N ALA A 120 7.92 -13.48 1.81
CA ALA A 120 7.84 -12.60 2.97
C ALA A 120 6.48 -12.64 3.70
N ARG A 121 5.41 -13.01 2.99
CA ARG A 121 4.02 -12.94 3.47
C ARG A 121 3.78 -13.65 4.81
N PRO A 122 4.26 -14.89 5.03
CA PRO A 122 4.03 -15.59 6.32
C PRO A 122 4.57 -14.83 7.53
N GLU A 123 5.78 -14.26 7.41
CA GLU A 123 6.36 -13.47 8.50
C GLU A 123 5.65 -12.13 8.64
N MET A 124 5.22 -11.53 7.54
CA MET A 124 4.43 -10.30 7.57
C MET A 124 3.09 -10.51 8.29
N GLU A 125 2.35 -11.56 7.96
CA GLU A 125 1.10 -11.93 8.65
C GLU A 125 1.32 -12.12 10.15
N LYS A 126 2.40 -12.81 10.53
CA LYS A 126 2.78 -13.02 11.92
C LYS A 126 3.08 -11.72 12.66
N GLN A 127 3.81 -10.79 12.05
CA GLN A 127 4.12 -9.49 12.68
C GLN A 127 2.89 -8.59 12.78
N LEU A 128 2.05 -8.52 11.74
CA LEU A 128 0.79 -7.80 11.79
C LEU A 128 -0.16 -8.37 12.84
N ALA A 129 -0.23 -9.69 12.99
CA ALA A 129 -1.05 -10.35 14.00
C ALA A 129 -0.61 -10.01 15.43
N LYS A 130 0.70 -9.88 15.71
CA LYS A 130 1.21 -9.41 17.02
C LYS A 130 0.71 -8.00 17.34
N ASP A 131 0.49 -7.19 16.31
CA ASP A 131 -0.05 -5.85 16.42
C ASP A 131 -1.58 -5.79 16.36
N GLY A 132 -2.26 -6.94 16.41
CA GLY A 132 -3.73 -7.02 16.40
C GLY A 132 -4.34 -6.64 15.05
N MET A 133 -3.59 -6.81 13.97
CA MET A 133 -4.01 -6.58 12.59
C MET A 133 -4.02 -7.90 11.81
N THR A 134 -5.07 -8.15 11.04
CA THR A 134 -5.21 -9.29 10.13
C THR A 134 -4.96 -8.80 8.71
N LEU A 135 -3.96 -9.38 8.04
CA LEU A 135 -3.70 -9.10 6.62
C LEU A 135 -4.83 -9.67 5.77
N LEU A 136 -5.39 -8.86 4.89
CA LEU A 136 -6.41 -9.28 3.95
C LEU A 136 -5.80 -9.51 2.55
N TYR A 137 -5.23 -8.47 1.96
CA TYR A 137 -4.62 -8.56 0.62
C TYR A 137 -3.55 -7.50 0.42
N ALA A 138 -2.75 -7.68 -0.64
CA ALA A 138 -1.75 -6.72 -1.08
C ALA A 138 -2.02 -6.25 -2.51
N VAL A 139 -1.69 -5.00 -2.81
CA VAL A 139 -1.72 -4.42 -4.17
C VAL A 139 -0.35 -3.86 -4.49
N PRO A 140 0.33 -4.33 -5.54
CA PRO A 140 1.61 -3.77 -5.96
C PRO A 140 1.43 -2.40 -6.62
N TRP A 141 2.42 -1.55 -6.44
CA TRP A 141 2.61 -0.33 -7.23
C TRP A 141 3.42 -0.61 -8.48
N PRO A 142 3.36 0.23 -9.51
CA PRO A 142 4.35 0.21 -10.56
C PRO A 142 5.78 0.41 -10.02
N ALA A 143 6.77 -0.08 -10.76
CA ALA A 143 8.16 0.08 -10.39
C ALA A 143 8.51 1.54 -10.11
N GLN A 144 9.34 1.77 -9.09
CA GLN A 144 9.72 3.10 -8.64
C GLN A 144 10.89 3.61 -9.47
N SER A 145 10.77 4.83 -9.99
CA SER A 145 11.75 5.44 -10.87
C SER A 145 12.02 6.90 -10.51
N LEU A 146 13.10 7.47 -11.05
CA LEU A 146 13.64 8.76 -10.65
C LEU A 146 12.97 9.91 -11.42
N TYR A 147 12.53 10.91 -10.68
CA TYR A 147 11.99 12.18 -11.19
C TYR A 147 12.88 13.34 -10.82
N THR A 148 13.22 14.18 -11.79
CA THR A 148 14.10 15.34 -11.63
C THR A 148 13.67 16.52 -12.50
N LYS A 149 14.19 17.72 -12.16
CA LYS A 149 14.01 18.94 -12.99
C LYS A 149 14.94 18.95 -14.21
N GLN A 150 16.05 18.21 -14.16
CA GLN A 150 17.05 18.14 -15.24
C GLN A 150 17.39 16.68 -15.51
N ALA A 151 17.95 16.41 -16.68
CA ALA A 151 18.44 15.07 -17.02
C ALA A 151 19.54 14.64 -16.05
N VAL A 152 19.52 13.35 -15.67
CA VAL A 152 20.49 12.72 -14.78
C VAL A 152 21.17 11.59 -15.55
N SER A 153 22.50 11.62 -15.59
CA SER A 153 23.32 10.62 -16.26
C SER A 153 24.25 9.87 -15.31
N THR A 154 24.63 10.51 -14.21
CA THR A 154 25.52 9.98 -13.19
C THR A 154 24.92 10.14 -11.79
N LEU A 155 25.49 9.48 -10.79
CA LEU A 155 25.06 9.65 -9.39
C LEU A 155 25.43 11.05 -8.86
N GLU A 156 26.51 11.62 -9.38
CA GLU A 156 27.00 12.97 -9.03
C GLU A 156 25.99 14.06 -9.38
N ASP A 157 25.19 13.87 -10.45
CA ASP A 157 24.13 14.81 -10.84
C ASP A 157 23.03 14.96 -9.77
N LEU A 158 22.94 14.01 -8.84
CA LEU A 158 21.98 14.00 -7.74
C LEU A 158 22.51 14.61 -6.44
N GLN A 159 23.84 14.81 -6.33
CA GLN A 159 24.46 15.24 -5.08
C GLN A 159 23.90 16.58 -4.58
N GLY A 160 23.58 16.61 -3.29
CA GLY A 160 23.06 17.80 -2.62
C GLY A 160 21.59 18.13 -2.91
N LEU A 161 20.91 17.39 -3.81
CA LEU A 161 19.48 17.56 -4.02
C LEU A 161 18.68 17.14 -2.76
N LYS A 162 17.59 17.82 -2.51
CA LYS A 162 16.62 17.42 -1.50
C LYS A 162 15.73 16.33 -2.09
N MET A 163 16.00 15.08 -1.69
CA MET A 163 15.30 13.90 -2.18
C MET A 163 14.08 13.60 -1.33
N ARG A 164 12.92 13.47 -1.96
CA ARG A 164 11.72 12.99 -1.26
C ARG A 164 11.96 11.61 -0.66
N ALA A 165 11.72 11.49 0.64
CA ALA A 165 11.61 10.22 1.34
C ALA A 165 10.17 9.99 1.81
N TYR A 166 9.75 8.73 1.98
CA TYR A 166 8.41 8.36 2.47
C TYR A 166 8.42 7.06 3.29
N SER A 167 9.61 6.52 3.52
CA SER A 167 9.86 5.34 4.37
C SER A 167 11.28 5.37 4.90
N PRO A 168 11.62 4.59 5.94
CA PRO A 168 13.00 4.44 6.40
C PRO A 168 13.97 4.02 5.29
N SER A 169 13.55 3.07 4.42
CA SER A 169 14.38 2.61 3.29
C SER A 169 14.64 3.73 2.28
N THR A 170 13.63 4.55 1.94
CA THR A 170 13.83 5.67 1.01
C THR A 170 14.68 6.80 1.60
N SER A 171 14.63 7.00 2.93
CA SER A 171 15.55 7.92 3.62
C SER A 171 16.99 7.39 3.55
N ARG A 172 17.19 6.10 3.84
CA ARG A 172 18.51 5.48 3.76
C ARG A 172 19.10 5.50 2.34
N LEU A 173 18.26 5.23 1.33
CA LEU A 173 18.65 5.34 -0.07
C LEU A 173 19.15 6.76 -0.41
N ALA A 174 18.40 7.78 0.01
CA ALA A 174 18.76 9.17 -0.22
C ALA A 174 20.11 9.52 0.43
N ASP A 175 20.36 9.07 1.68
CA ASP A 175 21.65 9.25 2.36
C ASP A 175 22.81 8.60 1.56
N LEU A 176 22.63 7.36 1.10
CA LEU A 176 23.64 6.64 0.32
C LEU A 176 23.91 7.27 -1.06
N MET A 177 22.93 7.99 -1.62
CA MET A 177 23.07 8.76 -2.85
C MET A 177 23.70 10.15 -2.62
N ASN A 178 24.13 10.49 -1.41
CA ASN A 178 24.61 11.83 -1.03
C ASN A 178 23.59 12.95 -1.33
N THR A 179 22.29 12.64 -1.19
CA THR A 179 21.18 13.58 -1.24
C THR A 179 20.66 13.88 0.16
N THR A 180 19.82 14.89 0.32
CA THR A 180 19.21 15.21 1.61
C THR A 180 17.81 14.63 1.69
N PRO A 181 17.54 13.59 2.50
CA PRO A 181 16.21 13.02 2.63
C PRO A 181 15.24 14.00 3.29
N THR A 182 14.10 14.19 2.67
CA THR A 182 13.02 15.03 3.20
C THR A 182 11.69 14.28 3.14
N THR A 183 11.08 14.04 4.30
CA THR A 183 9.84 13.26 4.38
C THR A 183 8.66 14.08 3.89
N VAL A 184 8.01 13.61 2.81
CA VAL A 184 6.83 14.24 2.18
C VAL A 184 5.83 13.16 1.80
N GLN A 185 4.58 13.28 2.27
CA GLN A 185 3.50 12.38 1.91
C GLN A 185 2.91 12.71 0.53
N VAL A 186 2.26 11.72 -0.12
CA VAL A 186 1.78 11.87 -1.51
C VAL A 186 0.93 13.12 -1.74
N PRO A 187 -0.05 13.48 -0.89
CA PRO A 187 -0.86 14.68 -1.13
C PRO A 187 -0.08 15.99 -1.05
N GLU A 188 1.10 15.99 -0.46
CA GLU A 188 1.94 17.17 -0.24
C GLU A 188 2.98 17.41 -1.35
N ILE A 189 3.17 16.43 -2.26
CA ILE A 189 4.23 16.45 -3.28
C ILE A 189 4.20 17.73 -4.14
N PRO A 190 3.05 18.16 -4.75
CA PRO A 190 3.05 19.33 -5.60
C PRO A 190 3.49 20.60 -4.87
N GLN A 191 3.01 20.78 -3.64
CA GLN A 191 3.39 21.92 -2.82
C GLN A 191 4.87 21.86 -2.40
N ALA A 192 5.38 20.69 -2.05
CA ALA A 192 6.78 20.53 -1.66
C ALA A 192 7.76 20.87 -2.77
N PHE A 193 7.44 20.52 -4.03
CA PHE A 193 8.22 20.96 -5.20
C PHE A 193 8.10 22.45 -5.48
N SER A 194 6.88 23.01 -5.41
CA SER A 194 6.66 24.43 -5.69
C SER A 194 7.34 25.36 -4.68
N THR A 195 7.45 24.93 -3.43
CA THR A 195 8.14 25.66 -2.35
C THR A 195 9.63 25.33 -2.21
N GLY A 196 10.14 24.38 -3.02
CA GLY A 196 11.53 23.96 -2.95
C GLY A 196 11.91 23.17 -1.68
N ILE A 197 10.94 22.54 -1.03
CA ILE A 197 11.17 21.60 0.09
C ILE A 197 11.84 20.33 -0.43
N ILE A 198 11.51 19.89 -1.66
CA ILE A 198 12.16 18.80 -2.36
C ILE A 198 12.54 19.21 -3.78
N ASP A 199 13.58 18.58 -4.33
CA ASP A 199 14.13 18.85 -5.67
C ASP A 199 13.99 17.63 -6.60
N ALA A 200 13.92 16.42 -6.02
CA ALA A 200 13.81 15.16 -6.74
C ALA A 200 13.00 14.14 -5.93
N MET A 201 12.52 13.09 -6.60
CA MET A 201 11.85 11.97 -5.95
C MET A 201 12.09 10.66 -6.72
N ILE A 202 12.05 9.53 -6.00
CA ILE A 202 11.91 8.20 -6.59
C ILE A 202 10.53 7.70 -6.21
N THR A 203 9.67 7.49 -7.21
CA THR A 203 8.27 7.07 -7.01
C THR A 203 7.71 6.41 -8.27
N SER A 204 6.48 5.89 -8.20
CA SER A 204 5.82 5.25 -9.34
C SER A 204 5.39 6.24 -10.43
N PRO A 205 5.23 5.80 -11.69
CA PRO A 205 4.59 6.62 -12.72
C PRO A 205 3.16 7.03 -12.34
N SER A 206 2.44 6.18 -11.58
CA SER A 206 1.09 6.51 -11.09
C SER A 206 1.07 7.70 -10.13
N THR A 207 2.05 7.78 -9.23
CA THR A 207 2.19 8.95 -8.35
C THR A 207 2.47 10.22 -9.15
N GLY A 208 3.34 10.12 -10.15
CA GLY A 208 3.66 11.25 -11.03
C GLY A 208 2.46 11.71 -11.87
N ALA A 209 1.76 10.78 -12.53
CA ALA A 209 0.62 11.08 -13.37
C ALA A 209 -0.55 11.67 -12.56
N ASN A 210 -0.91 11.04 -11.43
CA ASN A 210 -2.00 11.51 -10.56
C ASN A 210 -1.69 12.85 -9.85
N GLY A 211 -0.40 13.13 -9.62
CA GLY A 211 0.09 14.38 -9.03
C GLY A 211 0.46 15.46 -10.05
N GLN A 212 0.19 15.23 -11.35
CA GLN A 212 0.52 16.16 -12.44
C GLN A 212 1.99 16.62 -12.38
N ALA A 213 2.91 15.63 -12.31
CA ALA A 213 4.34 15.88 -12.12
C ALA A 213 4.95 16.84 -13.19
N TRP A 214 4.36 16.92 -14.36
CA TRP A 214 4.76 17.83 -15.45
C TRP A 214 4.63 19.32 -15.09
N ASP A 215 3.89 19.68 -14.05
CA ASP A 215 3.77 21.08 -13.61
C ASP A 215 5.03 21.56 -12.86
N TYR A 216 5.87 20.65 -12.36
CA TYR A 216 7.02 20.98 -11.50
C TYR A 216 8.29 20.15 -11.76
N LEU A 217 8.22 19.14 -12.63
CA LEU A 217 9.35 18.29 -13.04
C LEU A 217 9.37 18.13 -14.57
N SER A 218 10.51 17.78 -15.11
CA SER A 218 10.70 17.67 -16.56
C SER A 218 11.19 16.29 -17.00
N HIS A 219 11.77 15.48 -16.11
CA HIS A 219 12.41 14.21 -16.45
C HIS A 219 11.91 13.08 -15.58
N TYR A 220 11.72 11.93 -16.20
CA TYR A 220 11.48 10.64 -15.60
C TYR A 220 12.50 9.65 -16.15
N THR A 221 13.42 9.20 -15.30
CA THR A 221 14.42 8.19 -15.68
C THR A 221 13.98 6.84 -15.12
N ASP A 222 13.67 5.89 -16.02
CA ASP A 222 13.08 4.60 -15.69
C ASP A 222 14.13 3.64 -15.13
N ILE A 223 14.51 3.81 -13.88
CA ILE A 223 15.45 2.96 -13.16
C ILE A 223 14.82 1.67 -12.61
N ALA A 224 13.51 1.56 -12.58
CA ALA A 224 12.75 0.41 -12.09
C ALA A 224 13.32 -0.18 -10.78
N ALA A 225 13.58 0.66 -9.78
CA ALA A 225 14.42 0.30 -8.65
C ALA A 225 13.79 -0.75 -7.72
N TRP A 226 12.48 -0.72 -7.48
CA TRP A 226 11.71 -1.70 -6.69
C TRP A 226 10.22 -1.59 -6.97
N ILE A 227 9.45 -2.60 -6.58
CA ILE A 227 8.00 -2.69 -6.75
C ILE A 227 7.34 -2.85 -5.37
N PRO A 228 7.00 -1.73 -4.70
CA PRO A 228 6.45 -1.77 -3.36
C PRO A 228 4.96 -2.14 -3.37
N LYS A 229 4.42 -2.43 -2.18
CA LYS A 229 3.02 -2.83 -2.02
C LYS A 229 2.31 -2.01 -0.96
N ASN A 230 1.03 -1.79 -1.20
CA ASN A 230 0.09 -1.51 -0.15
C ASN A 230 -0.54 -2.81 0.31
N VAL A 231 -0.83 -2.88 1.59
CA VAL A 231 -1.66 -3.94 2.17
C VAL A 231 -2.96 -3.36 2.70
N VAL A 232 -4.03 -4.14 2.62
CA VAL A 232 -5.25 -3.87 3.36
C VAL A 232 -5.29 -4.81 4.54
N VAL A 233 -5.49 -4.22 5.71
CA VAL A 233 -5.54 -4.92 7.00
C VAL A 233 -6.85 -4.63 7.71
N ALA A 234 -7.30 -5.62 8.50
CA ALA A 234 -8.43 -5.47 9.41
C ALA A 234 -7.94 -5.42 10.87
N ASN A 235 -8.63 -4.69 11.72
CA ASN A 235 -8.51 -4.86 13.17
C ASN A 235 -8.96 -6.28 13.53
N THR A 236 -8.05 -7.10 14.06
CA THR A 236 -8.29 -8.53 14.33
C THR A 236 -9.49 -8.76 15.23
N ARG A 237 -9.71 -7.89 16.24
CA ARG A 237 -10.84 -8.03 17.15
C ARG A 237 -12.17 -7.74 16.44
N ALA A 238 -12.21 -6.73 15.58
CA ALA A 238 -13.42 -6.42 14.81
C ALA A 238 -13.72 -7.55 13.81
N PHE A 239 -12.72 -8.04 13.11
CA PHE A 239 -12.84 -9.14 12.15
C PHE A 239 -13.31 -10.45 12.83
N SER A 240 -12.72 -10.82 13.98
CA SER A 240 -13.07 -12.05 14.70
C SER A 240 -14.47 -12.05 15.33
N ARG A 241 -15.14 -10.90 15.39
CA ARG A 241 -16.54 -10.79 15.89
C ARG A 241 -17.58 -11.06 14.83
N LEU A 242 -17.19 -11.04 13.56
CA LEU A 242 -18.07 -11.36 12.45
C LEU A 242 -18.42 -12.85 12.45
N SER A 243 -19.55 -13.19 11.83
CA SER A 243 -19.88 -14.57 11.56
C SER A 243 -18.78 -15.28 10.76
N LYS A 244 -18.62 -16.58 10.92
CA LYS A 244 -17.61 -17.34 10.15
C LYS A 244 -17.87 -17.24 8.66
N GLU A 245 -19.12 -17.23 8.25
CA GLU A 245 -19.55 -17.06 6.85
C GLU A 245 -19.05 -15.71 6.31
N THR A 246 -19.23 -14.61 7.05
CA THR A 246 -18.77 -13.27 6.65
C THR A 246 -17.24 -13.20 6.64
N GLN A 247 -16.55 -13.80 7.61
CA GLN A 247 -15.08 -13.86 7.60
C GLN A 247 -14.56 -14.57 6.33
N ASP A 248 -15.14 -15.72 5.97
CA ASP A 248 -14.74 -16.50 4.80
C ASP A 248 -15.05 -15.73 3.49
N MET A 249 -16.17 -15.05 3.44
CA MET A 249 -16.55 -14.19 2.32
C MET A 249 -15.57 -13.02 2.15
N ILE A 250 -15.18 -12.35 3.25
CA ILE A 250 -14.17 -11.27 3.22
C ILE A 250 -12.84 -11.79 2.71
N MET A 251 -12.37 -12.96 3.17
CA MET A 251 -11.11 -13.54 2.70
C MET A 251 -11.17 -13.94 1.22
N ALA A 252 -12.31 -14.42 0.74
CA ALA A 252 -12.52 -14.72 -0.68
C ALA A 252 -12.51 -13.44 -1.55
N ALA A 253 -13.14 -12.37 -1.09
CA ALA A 253 -13.11 -11.06 -1.75
C ALA A 253 -11.68 -10.46 -1.74
N ALA A 254 -10.96 -10.62 -0.64
CA ALA A 254 -9.56 -10.19 -0.50
C ALA A 254 -8.65 -10.90 -1.52
N ALA A 255 -8.79 -12.20 -1.69
CA ALA A 255 -8.03 -12.96 -2.70
C ALA A 255 -8.29 -12.45 -4.12
N LYS A 256 -9.55 -12.14 -4.46
CA LYS A 256 -9.89 -11.53 -5.77
C LYS A 256 -9.28 -10.13 -5.93
N ALA A 257 -9.30 -9.32 -4.86
CA ALA A 257 -8.71 -7.99 -4.87
C ALA A 257 -7.19 -8.05 -5.12
N GLU A 258 -6.49 -8.99 -4.49
CA GLU A 258 -5.05 -9.20 -4.70
C GLU A 258 -4.74 -9.59 -6.15
N VAL A 259 -5.48 -10.55 -6.73
CA VAL A 259 -5.33 -10.94 -8.15
C VAL A 259 -5.53 -9.75 -9.08
N LYS A 260 -6.61 -8.97 -8.89
CA LYS A 260 -6.85 -7.74 -9.67
C LYS A 260 -5.69 -6.74 -9.57
N GLY A 261 -5.07 -6.63 -8.39
CA GLY A 261 -3.91 -5.76 -8.18
C GLY A 261 -2.72 -6.18 -9.03
N TRP A 262 -2.36 -7.46 -9.00
CA TRP A 262 -1.25 -8.00 -9.78
C TRP A 262 -1.49 -7.97 -11.29
N GLU A 263 -2.73 -8.22 -11.74
CA GLU A 263 -3.10 -8.13 -13.15
C GLU A 263 -3.12 -6.69 -13.65
N GLY A 264 -3.64 -5.76 -12.84
CA GLY A 264 -3.86 -4.37 -13.24
C GLY A 264 -2.60 -3.52 -13.26
N VAL A 265 -1.61 -3.82 -12.43
CA VAL A 265 -0.45 -2.94 -12.21
C VAL A 265 0.38 -2.70 -13.46
N ARG A 266 0.58 -3.73 -14.31
CA ARG A 266 1.36 -3.60 -15.56
C ARG A 266 0.70 -2.64 -16.55
N THR A 267 -0.61 -2.80 -16.74
CA THR A 267 -1.40 -1.92 -17.61
C THR A 267 -1.41 -0.49 -17.06
N GLN A 268 -1.59 -0.33 -15.76
CA GLN A 268 -1.57 0.97 -15.10
C GLN A 268 -0.20 1.66 -15.26
N ALA A 269 0.91 0.93 -15.07
CA ALA A 269 2.26 1.45 -15.24
C ALA A 269 2.48 2.03 -16.63
N LYS A 270 2.05 1.29 -17.67
CA LYS A 270 2.16 1.73 -19.06
C LYS A 270 1.35 3.00 -19.32
N MET A 271 0.07 2.99 -18.94
CA MET A 271 -0.84 4.13 -19.13
C MET A 271 -0.32 5.39 -18.43
N ASP A 272 0.17 5.26 -17.20
CA ASP A 272 0.67 6.40 -16.44
C ASP A 272 1.98 6.96 -17.02
N THR A 273 2.89 6.09 -17.50
CA THR A 273 4.12 6.53 -18.19
C THR A 273 3.79 7.23 -19.51
N GLU A 274 2.82 6.74 -20.29
CA GLU A 274 2.33 7.40 -21.49
C GLU A 274 1.69 8.76 -21.15
N THR A 275 0.97 8.86 -20.04
CA THR A 275 0.38 10.11 -19.54
C THR A 275 1.47 11.13 -19.20
N LEU A 276 2.53 10.72 -18.50
CA LEU A 276 3.69 11.59 -18.20
C LEU A 276 4.32 12.13 -19.48
N SER A 277 4.62 11.26 -20.43
CA SER A 277 5.25 11.63 -21.71
C SER A 277 4.36 12.57 -22.53
N SER A 278 3.06 12.30 -22.60
CA SER A 278 2.08 13.10 -23.36
C SER A 278 1.89 14.51 -22.77
N ASN A 279 2.24 14.70 -21.50
CA ASN A 279 2.18 16.01 -20.80
C ASN A 279 3.56 16.67 -20.69
N GLY A 280 4.56 16.21 -21.44
CA GLY A 280 5.84 16.90 -21.59
C GLY A 280 6.98 16.44 -20.69
N ILE A 281 6.79 15.38 -19.89
CA ILE A 281 7.90 14.73 -19.18
C ILE A 281 8.78 13.97 -20.19
N VAL A 282 10.08 14.22 -20.15
CA VAL A 282 11.06 13.45 -20.90
C VAL A 282 11.25 12.11 -20.21
N VAL A 283 10.69 11.05 -20.79
CA VAL A 283 10.88 9.68 -20.32
C VAL A 283 12.12 9.09 -20.94
N SER A 284 13.07 8.64 -20.13
CA SER A 284 14.36 8.10 -20.58
C SER A 284 14.77 6.84 -19.83
N GLN A 285 15.63 6.04 -20.47
CA GLN A 285 16.34 4.95 -19.79
C GLN A 285 17.56 5.51 -19.06
N PRO A 286 17.94 4.94 -17.91
CA PRO A 286 19.14 5.34 -17.19
C PRO A 286 20.41 4.98 -18.00
N THR A 287 21.49 5.71 -17.77
CA THR A 287 22.82 5.30 -18.24
C THR A 287 23.31 4.07 -17.47
N GLU A 288 24.19 3.29 -18.08
CA GLU A 288 24.81 2.15 -17.37
C GLU A 288 25.68 2.62 -16.19
N GLU A 289 26.33 3.77 -16.30
CA GLU A 289 27.14 4.36 -15.25
C GLU A 289 26.27 4.65 -13.99
N LEU A 290 25.12 5.30 -14.17
CA LEU A 290 24.15 5.54 -13.08
C LEU A 290 23.66 4.22 -12.49
N MET A 291 23.29 3.25 -13.33
CA MET A 291 22.76 1.98 -12.88
C MET A 291 23.76 1.14 -12.09
N VAL A 292 25.04 1.13 -12.48
CA VAL A 292 26.10 0.46 -11.72
C VAL A 292 26.17 1.02 -10.30
N LYS A 293 26.19 2.35 -10.16
CA LYS A 293 26.25 2.99 -8.84
C LYS A 293 25.00 2.75 -7.99
N LEU A 294 23.83 2.81 -8.59
CA LEU A 294 22.58 2.55 -7.88
C LEU A 294 22.47 1.09 -7.41
N ARG A 295 22.94 0.11 -8.22
CA ARG A 295 23.00 -1.30 -7.84
C ARG A 295 24.00 -1.55 -6.69
N GLU A 296 25.16 -0.85 -6.68
CA GLU A 296 26.10 -0.89 -5.56
C GLU A 296 25.41 -0.44 -4.25
N ILE A 297 24.64 0.64 -4.30
CA ILE A 297 23.83 1.12 -3.17
C ILE A 297 22.78 0.07 -2.75
N GLY A 298 22.08 -0.52 -3.71
CA GLY A 298 21.14 -1.60 -3.45
C GLY A 298 21.76 -2.79 -2.72
N ALA A 299 22.97 -3.19 -3.14
CA ALA A 299 23.73 -4.27 -2.50
C ALA A 299 24.07 -3.94 -1.03
N ILE A 300 24.46 -2.69 -0.74
CA ILE A 300 24.70 -2.23 0.64
C ILE A 300 23.40 -2.38 1.46
N MET A 301 22.26 -1.93 0.94
CA MET A 301 20.98 -1.99 1.65
C MET A 301 20.49 -3.43 1.88
N ILE A 302 20.79 -4.36 0.97
CA ILE A 302 20.52 -5.80 1.16
C ILE A 302 21.32 -6.35 2.34
N GLU A 303 22.61 -6.03 2.44
CA GLU A 303 23.46 -6.49 3.55
C GLU A 303 23.05 -5.85 4.89
N GLU A 304 22.67 -4.56 4.89
CA GLU A 304 22.10 -3.91 6.07
C GLU A 304 20.81 -4.62 6.53
N TRP A 305 19.92 -4.95 5.60
CA TRP A 305 18.67 -5.63 5.91
C TRP A 305 18.91 -7.05 6.49
N LYS A 306 19.86 -7.82 5.92
CA LYS A 306 20.28 -9.11 6.46
C LYS A 306 20.81 -9.00 7.88
N ALA A 307 21.57 -7.95 8.18
CA ALA A 307 22.14 -7.74 9.50
C ALA A 307 21.10 -7.42 10.59
N GLU A 308 19.94 -6.87 10.22
CA GLU A 308 18.86 -6.53 11.16
C GLU A 308 18.10 -7.77 11.69
N ALA A 309 17.91 -8.82 10.89
CA ALA A 309 17.25 -10.05 11.27
C ALA A 309 17.83 -11.24 10.46
N PRO A 310 19.02 -11.72 10.79
CA PRO A 310 19.76 -12.63 9.94
C PRO A 310 19.01 -13.92 9.57
N ASP A 311 18.43 -14.60 10.54
CA ASP A 311 17.75 -15.89 10.31
C ASP A 311 16.46 -15.72 9.49
N GLU A 312 15.67 -14.70 9.81
CA GLU A 312 14.39 -14.42 9.16
C GLU A 312 14.59 -13.96 7.73
N VAL A 313 15.48 -12.97 7.53
CA VAL A 313 15.76 -12.40 6.20
C VAL A 313 16.43 -13.44 5.31
N SER A 314 17.34 -14.24 5.85
CA SER A 314 17.96 -15.35 5.09
C SER A 314 16.89 -16.35 4.64
N GLY A 315 15.97 -16.73 5.52
CA GLY A 315 14.85 -17.61 5.18
C GLY A 315 13.96 -17.05 4.06
N ILE A 316 13.66 -15.75 4.08
CA ILE A 316 12.90 -15.08 3.01
C ILE A 316 13.69 -15.11 1.69
N LEU A 317 14.99 -14.76 1.73
CA LEU A 317 15.83 -14.72 0.53
C LEU A 317 16.08 -16.11 -0.07
N ASP A 318 16.19 -17.14 0.76
CA ASP A 318 16.33 -18.52 0.30
C ASP A 318 15.06 -19.01 -0.41
N GLN A 319 13.89 -18.71 0.14
CA GLN A 319 12.61 -19.02 -0.52
C GLN A 319 12.40 -18.21 -1.81
N TYR A 320 12.81 -16.94 -1.82
CA TYR A 320 12.73 -16.09 -3.01
C TYR A 320 13.59 -16.60 -4.18
N LYS A 321 14.74 -17.21 -3.90
CA LYS A 321 15.67 -17.73 -4.91
C LYS A 321 15.29 -19.12 -5.45
N MET A 322 14.40 -19.85 -4.79
CA MET A 322 13.85 -21.12 -5.28
C MET A 322 12.82 -20.92 -6.37
#